data_31afd8270d6466e30cb5d63d98752ac8
#
_entry.id   31afd8270d6466e30cb5d63d98752ac8
#
_cell.length_a   1.000
_cell.length_b   1.000
_cell.length_c   1.000
_cell.angle_alpha   90.00
_cell.angle_beta   90.00
_cell.angle_gamma   90.00
#
_symmetry.space_group_name_H-M   'P 1'
#
loop_
_entity.id
_entity.type
_entity.pdbx_description
1 polymer ?
#
loop_
_entity_poly.entity_id
_entity_poly.type
_entity_poly.pdbx_seq_one_letter_code
_entity_poly.pdbx_strand_id
1 'polypeptide(L)'
;MASYLFRVKADWDPRNLWRDIVIGGARSLEDLHRAINTSFEIGFDHLWFFGTNRDFWRSRKMYKSPKDFENLPKWMEYWDRLSGRSEAETNAAGVSIDELNLKVGDRLCYLFDYADEWRFYLILKKILEDEPSQKEPVIVKGKGEIFG
;
A
#
# COMPACT_ATOMS: atom_id res chain seq x y z
N MET A 1 -1.35 -20.07 2.55
CA MET A 1 -1.52 -20.00 1.08
C MET A 1 -2.84 -19.32 0.74
N ALA A 2 -2.79 -18.03 0.48
CA ALA A 2 -4.02 -17.27 0.25
C ALA A 2 -3.78 -16.08 -0.65
N SER A 3 -4.86 -15.58 -1.25
CA SER A 3 -4.92 -14.27 -1.88
C SER A 3 -5.88 -13.40 -1.11
N TYR A 4 -5.75 -12.09 -1.28
CA TYR A 4 -6.50 -11.10 -0.53
C TYR A 4 -7.26 -10.19 -1.49
N LEU A 5 -8.54 -9.95 -1.18
CA LEU A 5 -9.35 -9.01 -1.93
C LEU A 5 -9.44 -7.70 -1.15
N PHE A 6 -8.81 -6.66 -1.68
CA PHE A 6 -8.88 -5.31 -1.12
C PHE A 6 -9.80 -4.44 -1.95
N ARG A 7 -10.62 -3.64 -1.28
CA ARG A 7 -11.29 -2.52 -1.92
C ARG A 7 -10.49 -1.26 -1.63
N VAL A 8 -9.96 -0.64 -2.68
CA VAL A 8 -9.17 0.58 -2.60
C VAL A 8 -10.07 1.74 -2.97
N LYS A 9 -10.27 2.66 -2.03
CA LYS A 9 -11.15 3.80 -2.23
C LYS A 9 -10.38 5.12 -2.22
N ALA A 10 -10.72 6.02 -3.14
CA ALA A 10 -10.19 7.38 -3.10
C ALA A 10 -10.75 8.08 -1.87
N ASP A 11 -9.87 8.62 -1.02
CA ASP A 11 -10.28 9.22 0.25
C ASP A 11 -11.19 10.44 0.07
N TRP A 12 -11.03 11.16 -1.05
CA TRP A 12 -11.82 12.35 -1.35
C TRP A 12 -13.18 12.07 -2.01
N ASP A 13 -13.40 10.85 -2.50
CA ASP A 13 -14.67 10.45 -3.11
C ASP A 13 -14.86 8.94 -3.05
N PRO A 14 -14.95 8.36 -1.85
CA PRO A 14 -14.92 6.92 -1.68
C PRO A 14 -16.14 6.17 -2.25
N ARG A 15 -17.25 6.85 -2.45
CA ARG A 15 -18.47 6.23 -2.99
C ARG A 15 -18.42 6.06 -4.50
N ASN A 16 -17.72 6.96 -5.19
CA ASN A 16 -17.74 7.04 -6.65
C ASN A 16 -16.41 6.67 -7.31
N LEU A 17 -15.36 6.47 -6.52
CA LEU A 17 -14.03 6.21 -7.06
C LEU A 17 -13.32 5.13 -6.23
N TRP A 18 -13.31 3.90 -6.74
CA TRP A 18 -12.71 2.77 -6.05
C TRP A 18 -12.36 1.64 -7.01
N ARG A 19 -11.50 0.72 -6.52
CA ARG A 19 -11.08 -0.48 -7.25
C ARG A 19 -11.06 -1.67 -6.30
N ASP A 20 -11.49 -2.83 -6.79
CA ASP A 20 -11.30 -4.10 -6.09
C ASP A 20 -10.11 -4.81 -6.73
N ILE A 21 -9.12 -5.12 -5.90
CA ILE A 21 -7.85 -5.74 -6.33
C ILE A 21 -7.66 -7.04 -5.55
N VAL A 22 -7.41 -8.13 -6.28
CA VAL A 22 -7.02 -9.41 -5.69
C VAL A 22 -5.52 -9.55 -5.85
N ILE A 23 -4.81 -9.86 -4.77
CA ILE A 23 -3.35 -10.02 -4.76
C ILE A 23 -2.96 -11.21 -3.89
N GLY A 24 -1.98 -11.98 -4.35
CA GLY A 24 -1.46 -13.11 -3.57
C GLY A 24 -0.75 -12.64 -2.30
N GLY A 25 -0.88 -13.42 -1.22
CA GLY A 25 -0.31 -13.06 0.08
C GLY A 25 1.20 -13.00 0.12
N ALA A 26 1.89 -13.73 -0.78
CA ALA A 26 3.35 -13.69 -0.89
C ALA A 26 3.85 -12.49 -1.69
N ARG A 27 2.98 -11.75 -2.33
CA ARG A 27 3.35 -10.55 -3.08
C ARG A 27 3.62 -9.38 -2.12
N SER A 28 4.44 -8.44 -2.57
CA SER A 28 4.85 -7.30 -1.74
C SER A 28 3.88 -6.14 -1.78
N LEU A 29 4.02 -5.24 -0.81
CA LEU A 29 3.31 -3.96 -0.83
C LEU A 29 3.71 -3.11 -2.03
N GLU A 30 4.93 -3.28 -2.55
CA GLU A 30 5.34 -2.61 -3.79
C GLU A 30 4.50 -3.11 -4.98
N ASP A 31 4.22 -4.41 -5.05
CA ASP A 31 3.34 -4.96 -6.07
C ASP A 31 1.92 -4.40 -5.95
N LEU A 32 1.43 -4.25 -4.73
CA LEU A 32 0.11 -3.65 -4.49
C LEU A 32 0.09 -2.17 -4.92
N HIS A 33 1.14 -1.43 -4.61
CA HIS A 33 1.32 -0.04 -5.07
C HIS A 33 1.19 0.06 -6.59
N ARG A 34 1.89 -0.81 -7.32
CA ARG A 34 1.84 -0.80 -8.79
C ARG A 34 0.45 -1.08 -9.31
N ALA A 35 -0.25 -2.03 -8.69
CA ALA A 35 -1.62 -2.35 -9.07
C ALA A 35 -2.57 -1.18 -8.84
N ILE A 36 -2.44 -0.50 -7.70
CA ILE A 36 -3.25 0.68 -7.39
C ILE A 36 -3.02 1.78 -8.43
N ASN A 37 -1.76 2.12 -8.66
CA ASN A 37 -1.42 3.20 -9.58
C ASN A 37 -1.85 2.89 -11.02
N THR A 38 -1.67 1.65 -11.45
CA THR A 38 -2.14 1.20 -12.77
C THR A 38 -3.65 1.31 -12.87
N SER A 39 -4.37 0.86 -11.85
CA SER A 39 -5.84 0.84 -11.86
C SER A 39 -6.46 2.24 -11.90
N PHE A 40 -5.82 3.22 -11.28
CA PHE A 40 -6.27 4.62 -11.27
C PHE A 40 -5.55 5.49 -12.29
N GLU A 41 -4.59 4.95 -13.02
CA GLU A 41 -3.83 5.64 -14.07
C GLU A 41 -3.08 6.88 -13.57
N ILE A 42 -2.49 6.80 -12.38
CA ILE A 42 -1.81 7.94 -11.75
C ILE A 42 -0.28 7.92 -11.90
N GLY A 43 0.28 6.96 -12.62
CA GLY A 43 1.72 6.89 -12.87
C GLY A 43 2.54 6.36 -11.69
N PHE A 44 3.88 6.50 -11.79
CA PHE A 44 4.80 5.88 -10.83
C PHE A 44 5.95 6.81 -10.39
N ASP A 45 5.94 8.06 -10.79
CA ASP A 45 7.10 8.96 -10.68
C ASP A 45 7.24 9.69 -9.34
N HIS A 46 6.51 9.28 -8.31
CA HIS A 46 6.52 9.96 -7.01
C HIS A 46 6.72 8.99 -5.86
N LEU A 47 7.15 9.52 -4.73
CA LEU A 47 7.26 8.77 -3.48
C LEU A 47 5.86 8.41 -2.97
N TRP A 48 5.80 7.31 -2.22
CA TRP A 48 4.54 6.79 -1.71
C TRP A 48 4.77 5.98 -0.44
N PHE A 49 3.70 5.76 0.31
CA PHE A 49 3.76 4.83 1.44
C PHE A 49 2.40 4.23 1.74
N PHE A 50 2.42 3.08 2.41
CA PHE A 50 1.26 2.51 3.06
C PHE A 50 1.38 2.77 4.55
N GLY A 51 0.26 3.00 5.20
CA GLY A 51 0.21 3.23 6.63
C GLY A 51 -0.94 2.49 7.29
N THR A 52 -1.09 2.68 8.58
CA THR A 52 -2.11 2.00 9.37
C THR A 52 -3.45 2.71 9.28
N ASN A 53 -4.51 1.93 9.16
CA ASN A 53 -5.89 2.41 9.16
C ASN A 53 -6.12 3.53 8.13
N ARG A 54 -6.54 4.71 8.56
CA ARG A 54 -6.65 5.92 7.73
C ARG A 54 -5.80 7.05 8.33
N ASP A 55 -4.72 6.69 8.95
CA ASP A 55 -3.91 7.63 9.73
C ASP A 55 -2.88 8.41 8.90
N PHE A 56 -2.57 7.95 7.69
CA PHE A 56 -1.61 8.58 6.76
C PHE A 56 -0.30 8.96 7.47
N TRP A 57 0.06 10.24 7.51
CA TRP A 57 1.32 10.69 8.14
C TRP A 57 1.40 10.41 9.64
N ARG A 58 0.27 10.12 10.29
CA ARG A 58 0.20 9.77 11.71
C ARG A 58 0.20 8.27 11.96
N SER A 59 0.43 7.48 10.93
CA SER A 59 0.44 6.03 11.04
C SER A 59 1.51 5.56 12.02
N ARG A 60 1.15 4.59 12.85
CA ARG A 60 2.08 3.98 13.81
C ARG A 60 3.22 3.26 13.10
N LYS A 61 2.93 2.69 11.94
CA LYS A 61 3.91 2.03 11.10
C LYS A 61 3.70 2.46 9.66
N MET A 62 4.79 2.81 8.99
CA MET A 62 4.77 3.24 7.60
C MET A 62 5.62 2.32 6.75
N TYR A 63 5.05 1.88 5.63
CA TYR A 63 5.73 1.04 4.65
C TYR A 63 6.00 1.92 3.43
N LYS A 64 7.21 2.46 3.36
CA LYS A 64 7.57 3.48 2.39
C LYS A 64 8.15 2.90 1.10
N SER A 65 8.07 3.68 0.05
CA SER A 65 8.65 3.33 -1.24
C SER A 65 10.15 3.06 -1.12
N PRO A 66 10.69 2.14 -1.94
CA PRO A 66 12.14 1.88 -1.94
C PRO A 66 13.00 3.14 -2.12
N LYS A 67 12.51 4.10 -2.91
CA LYS A 67 13.25 5.36 -3.15
C LYS A 67 13.45 6.20 -1.90
N ASP A 68 12.58 6.07 -0.90
CA ASP A 68 12.76 6.75 0.38
C ASP A 68 14.04 6.32 1.10
N PHE A 69 14.56 5.14 0.75
CA PHE A 69 15.75 4.55 1.38
C PHE A 69 17.00 4.62 0.50
N GLU A 70 16.87 5.10 -0.73
CA GLU A 70 18.00 5.26 -1.63
C GLU A 70 18.81 6.49 -1.26
N ASN A 71 20.14 6.40 -1.47
CA ASN A 71 21.06 7.53 -1.28
C ASN A 71 21.10 8.13 0.12
N LEU A 72 20.63 7.39 1.13
CA LEU A 72 20.78 7.82 2.50
C LEU A 72 22.26 7.71 2.89
N PRO A 73 22.89 8.78 3.43
CA PRO A 73 24.24 8.67 3.98
C PRO A 73 24.25 7.62 5.10
N LYS A 74 25.37 6.87 5.20
CA LYS A 74 25.49 5.83 6.23
C LYS A 74 25.29 6.36 7.65
N TRP A 75 25.68 7.62 7.89
CA TRP A 75 25.51 8.21 9.22
C TRP A 75 24.05 8.45 9.58
N MET A 76 23.17 8.66 8.58
CA MET A 76 21.74 8.80 8.82
C MET A 76 21.12 7.46 9.22
N GLU A 77 21.58 6.35 8.60
CA GLU A 77 21.14 5.00 9.00
C GLU A 77 21.51 4.73 10.46
N TYR A 78 22.71 5.13 10.87
CA TYR A 78 23.18 4.97 12.23
C TYR A 78 22.30 5.73 13.23
N TRP A 79 21.98 6.99 12.95
CA TRP A 79 21.10 7.80 13.79
C TRP A 79 19.68 7.27 13.83
N ASP A 80 19.16 6.77 12.72
CA ASP A 80 17.82 6.20 12.65
C ASP A 80 17.71 4.95 13.53
N ARG A 81 18.76 4.14 13.56
CA ARG A 81 18.80 2.96 14.46
C ARG A 81 18.80 3.37 15.93
N LEU A 82 19.56 4.39 16.28
CA LEU A 82 19.64 4.85 17.66
C LEU A 82 18.35 5.52 18.14
N SER A 83 17.63 6.19 17.24
CA SER A 83 16.40 6.89 17.57
C SER A 83 15.16 5.98 17.53
N GLY A 84 15.28 4.73 17.07
CA GLY A 84 14.17 3.82 16.90
C GLY A 84 13.30 4.09 15.69
N ARG A 85 13.65 5.04 14.86
CA ARG A 85 12.89 5.41 13.66
C ARG A 85 12.80 4.28 12.66
N SER A 86 13.85 3.45 12.56
CA SER A 86 13.91 2.34 11.61
C SER A 86 12.85 1.27 11.87
N GLU A 87 12.29 1.20 13.08
CA GLU A 87 11.22 0.27 13.40
C GLU A 87 9.86 0.77 12.91
N ALA A 88 9.66 2.09 12.89
CA ALA A 88 8.40 2.70 12.47
C ALA A 88 8.29 2.82 10.95
N GLU A 89 9.42 2.88 10.23
CA GLU A 89 9.47 3.03 8.79
C GLU A 89 10.18 1.83 8.16
N THR A 90 9.48 1.12 7.28
CA THR A 90 9.98 -0.09 6.62
C THR A 90 9.89 0.07 5.11
N ASN A 91 10.87 -0.51 4.40
CA ASN A 91 10.85 -0.55 2.94
C ASN A 91 9.75 -1.52 2.47
N ALA A 92 8.77 -0.98 1.76
CA ALA A 92 7.60 -1.74 1.31
C ALA A 92 7.95 -2.89 0.35
N ALA A 93 9.06 -2.80 -0.36
CA ALA A 93 9.48 -3.86 -1.29
C ALA A 93 9.81 -5.17 -0.57
N GLY A 94 10.20 -5.10 0.70
CA GLY A 94 10.54 -6.26 1.51
C GLY A 94 9.40 -6.80 2.36
N VAL A 95 8.19 -6.27 2.22
CA VAL A 95 7.05 -6.67 3.06
C VAL A 95 5.97 -7.32 2.21
N SER A 96 5.62 -8.57 2.53
CA SER A 96 4.53 -9.26 1.86
C SER A 96 3.19 -8.93 2.51
N ILE A 97 2.12 -9.17 1.76
CA ILE A 97 0.75 -8.96 2.27
C ILE A 97 0.50 -9.85 3.50
N ASP A 98 0.98 -11.10 3.46
CA ASP A 98 0.84 -12.05 4.58
C ASP A 98 1.45 -11.53 5.88
N GLU A 99 2.58 -10.82 5.79
CA GLU A 99 3.29 -10.31 6.97
C GLU A 99 2.51 -9.26 7.74
N LEU A 100 1.52 -8.65 7.10
CA LEU A 100 0.69 -7.63 7.74
C LEU A 100 -0.30 -8.21 8.73
N ASN A 101 -0.56 -9.51 8.67
CA ASN A 101 -1.49 -10.22 9.55
C ASN A 101 -2.88 -9.57 9.60
N LEU A 102 -3.38 -9.15 8.44
CA LEU A 102 -4.67 -8.48 8.35
C LEU A 102 -5.84 -9.44 8.51
N LYS A 103 -6.90 -8.93 9.08
CA LYS A 103 -8.18 -9.63 9.20
C LYS A 103 -9.21 -8.93 8.32
N VAL A 104 -10.22 -9.68 7.89
CA VAL A 104 -11.33 -9.10 7.12
C VAL A 104 -11.91 -7.90 7.89
N GLY A 105 -12.04 -6.78 7.21
CA GLY A 105 -12.48 -5.52 7.79
C GLY A 105 -11.37 -4.57 8.19
N ASP A 106 -10.13 -5.06 8.29
CA ASP A 106 -8.97 -4.21 8.60
C ASP A 106 -8.72 -3.22 7.46
N ARG A 107 -8.15 -2.09 7.80
CA ARG A 107 -7.88 -1.00 6.87
C ARG A 107 -6.41 -0.65 6.83
N LEU A 108 -5.97 -0.24 5.64
CA LEU A 108 -4.68 0.40 5.41
C LEU A 108 -4.94 1.73 4.73
N CYS A 109 -3.99 2.63 4.78
CA CYS A 109 -4.03 3.82 3.93
C CYS A 109 -2.86 3.79 2.95
N TYR A 110 -3.00 4.51 1.86
CA TYR A 110 -1.99 4.64 0.83
C TYR A 110 -1.94 6.08 0.35
N LEU A 111 -0.75 6.66 0.40
CA LEU A 111 -0.54 8.03 -0.06
C LEU A 111 0.49 8.01 -1.19
N PHE A 112 0.11 8.56 -2.32
CA PHE A 112 0.97 8.69 -3.49
C PHE A 112 1.25 10.16 -3.76
N ASP A 113 2.52 10.49 -3.97
CA ASP A 113 2.99 11.86 -4.22
C ASP A 113 2.91 12.73 -2.96
N TYR A 114 4.05 12.93 -2.31
CA TYR A 114 4.13 13.67 -1.04
C TYR A 114 3.76 15.16 -1.18
N ALA A 115 3.84 15.71 -2.38
CA ALA A 115 3.47 17.11 -2.63
C ALA A 115 1.97 17.27 -2.83
N ASP A 116 1.39 16.50 -3.75
CA ASP A 116 -0.03 16.59 -4.08
C ASP A 116 -0.94 15.73 -3.20
N GLU A 117 -0.36 14.72 -2.55
CA GLU A 117 -1.03 13.81 -1.61
C GLU A 117 -2.33 13.21 -2.15
N TRP A 118 -2.17 12.29 -3.11
CA TRP A 118 -3.28 11.45 -3.54
C TRP A 118 -3.52 10.40 -2.46
N ARG A 119 -4.62 10.52 -1.74
CA ARG A 119 -4.94 9.68 -0.59
C ARG A 119 -5.98 8.62 -0.91
N PHE A 120 -5.65 7.38 -0.56
CA PHE A 120 -6.54 6.23 -0.72
C PHE A 120 -6.56 5.47 0.60
N TYR A 121 -7.64 4.76 0.84
CA TYR A 121 -7.63 3.77 1.90
C TYR A 121 -8.13 2.43 1.39
N LEU A 122 -7.65 1.37 2.01
CA LEU A 122 -7.94 0.01 1.61
C LEU A 122 -8.71 -0.69 2.72
N ILE A 123 -9.69 -1.49 2.32
CA ILE A 123 -10.43 -2.35 3.25
C ILE A 123 -10.22 -3.78 2.77
N LEU A 124 -9.77 -4.66 3.67
CA LEU A 124 -9.68 -6.07 3.35
C LEU A 124 -11.08 -6.66 3.37
N LYS A 125 -11.59 -7.06 2.20
CA LYS A 125 -12.96 -7.55 2.04
C LYS A 125 -13.07 -9.05 2.19
N LYS A 126 -12.07 -9.80 1.70
CA LYS A 126 -12.06 -11.26 1.74
C LYS A 126 -10.62 -11.79 1.76
N ILE A 127 -10.45 -12.93 2.41
CA ILE A 127 -9.25 -13.75 2.30
C ILE A 127 -9.64 -15.00 1.52
N LEU A 128 -8.98 -15.21 0.39
CA LEU A 128 -9.28 -16.30 -0.54
C LEU A 128 -8.30 -17.44 -0.29
N GLU A 129 -8.68 -18.34 0.61
CA GLU A 129 -7.80 -19.40 1.10
C GLU A 129 -7.36 -20.39 0.01
N ASP A 130 -8.19 -20.59 -1.01
CA ASP A 130 -7.93 -21.54 -2.09
C ASP A 130 -7.14 -20.93 -3.26
N GLU A 131 -6.85 -19.63 -3.22
CA GLU A 131 -6.13 -18.97 -4.29
C GLU A 131 -4.62 -18.98 -4.03
N PRO A 132 -3.79 -19.04 -5.09
CA PRO A 132 -2.33 -19.08 -4.92
C PRO A 132 -1.76 -17.85 -4.23
N SER A 133 -0.81 -18.06 -3.31
CA SER A 133 -0.17 -16.95 -2.61
C SER A 133 0.78 -16.12 -3.50
N GLN A 134 1.19 -16.66 -4.65
CA GLN A 134 2.04 -15.96 -5.61
C GLN A 134 1.24 -15.22 -6.69
N LYS A 135 -0.08 -15.19 -6.57
CA LYS A 135 -0.94 -14.59 -7.58
C LYS A 135 -0.62 -13.13 -7.82
N GLU A 136 -0.37 -12.78 -9.08
CA GLU A 136 -0.16 -11.39 -9.48
C GLU A 136 -1.42 -10.58 -9.23
N PRO A 137 -1.28 -9.27 -8.92
CA PRO A 137 -2.45 -8.42 -8.69
C PRO A 137 -3.39 -8.38 -9.89
N VAL A 138 -4.69 -8.52 -9.64
CA VAL A 138 -5.72 -8.44 -10.66
C VAL A 138 -6.79 -7.45 -10.20
N ILE A 139 -7.11 -6.50 -11.07
CA ILE A 139 -8.21 -5.57 -10.84
C ILE A 139 -9.49 -6.26 -11.31
N VAL A 140 -10.36 -6.63 -10.37
CA VAL A 140 -11.55 -7.42 -10.69
C VAL A 140 -12.81 -6.58 -10.87
N LYS A 141 -12.83 -5.35 -10.31
CA LYS A 141 -13.99 -4.48 -10.36
C LYS A 141 -13.57 -3.07 -10.03
N GLY A 142 -14.36 -2.08 -10.45
CA GLY A 142 -14.07 -0.70 -10.12
C GLY A 142 -15.18 0.25 -10.52
N LYS A 143 -15.08 1.49 -10.04
CA LYS A 143 -16.00 2.57 -10.35
C LYS A 143 -15.23 3.88 -10.42
N GLY A 144 -15.56 4.69 -11.42
CA GLY A 144 -15.04 6.04 -11.57
C GLY A 144 -13.62 6.13 -12.12
N GLU A 145 -13.23 7.34 -12.50
CA GLU A 145 -11.93 7.66 -13.05
C GLU A 145 -11.45 8.99 -12.50
N ILE A 146 -10.14 9.09 -12.18
CA ILE A 146 -9.55 10.33 -11.69
C ILE A 146 -9.48 11.36 -12.81
N PHE A 147 -9.07 10.93 -14.00
CA PHE A 147 -8.88 11.79 -15.16
C PHE A 147 -9.93 11.54 -16.24
N GLY A 148 -11.12 11.23 -15.83
CA GLY A 148 -12.22 10.92 -16.72
C GLY A 148 -12.79 12.14 -17.48
#